data_5a504d96c1ef3e18084149a8990ddf42
#
_entry.id   5a504d96c1ef3e18084149a8990ddf42
#
_cell.length_a   1.000
_cell.length_b   1.000
_cell.length_c   1.000
_cell.angle_alpha   90.00
_cell.angle_beta   90.00
_cell.angle_gamma   90.00
#
_symmetry.space_group_name_H-M   'P 1'
#
loop_
_entity.id
_entity.type
_entity.pdbx_description
1 polymer ?
#
loop_
_entity_poly.entity_id
_entity_poly.type
_entity_poly.pdbx_seq_one_letter_code
_entity_poly.pdbx_strand_id
1 'polypeptide(L)'
;AAGVFARELLVGKRSTPHPKYFIGTGKLEELEFKIREHSVDLVIFNNNLSPSQERDLESALSCRVLDKTGLILDIFAQRALTHEGKLQVELAQLKHLSTRLIRGWTHLKRQKGGIGVRGPGETQLESDRRLVQARILTLEKKLKKVANQRSQGRNRRKKSGTPLVSLVGYTNAGKSTIFNSLTSSNVFAKDMLFSTLDPTLRRKTLDKFGDVIFSDTVGFIRDLPHGLVKAFNSTLEEVSSADLILHVVDSSKEDLDDEILQVNSVLSEIGANMIPRLFIYNKCDLIDEPKFIVNRNSEG
;
A
#
# COMPACT_ATOMS: atom_id res chain seq x y z
N ALA A 1 -2.45 -0.77 -13.50
CA ALA A 1 -1.46 -1.29 -12.54
C ALA A 1 -1.76 -2.75 -12.16
N ALA A 2 -3.02 -3.10 -11.92
CA ALA A 2 -3.45 -4.46 -11.56
C ALA A 2 -3.77 -5.37 -12.76
N GLY A 3 -3.54 -4.93 -13.99
CA GLY A 3 -3.91 -5.68 -15.20
C GLY A 3 -5.41 -5.72 -15.50
N VAL A 4 -6.20 -4.90 -14.81
CA VAL A 4 -7.66 -4.79 -15.00
C VAL A 4 -7.97 -3.66 -15.98
N PHE A 5 -8.93 -3.88 -16.84
CA PHE A 5 -9.41 -2.87 -17.79
C PHE A 5 -10.69 -2.23 -17.25
N ALA A 6 -10.64 -0.94 -16.91
CA ALA A 6 -11.83 -0.22 -16.46
C ALA A 6 -12.74 0.02 -17.67
N ARG A 7 -13.98 -0.48 -17.63
CA ARG A 7 -14.99 -0.26 -18.65
C ARG A 7 -15.69 1.07 -18.45
N GLU A 8 -16.01 1.38 -17.20
CA GLU A 8 -16.74 2.59 -16.85
C GLU A 8 -16.35 3.07 -15.43
N LEU A 9 -16.45 4.36 -15.18
CA LEU A 9 -16.24 5.00 -13.91
C LEU A 9 -17.54 5.63 -13.43
N LEU A 10 -18.07 5.11 -12.31
CA LEU A 10 -19.24 5.66 -11.65
C LEU A 10 -18.83 6.54 -10.47
N VAL A 11 -19.18 7.81 -10.52
CA VAL A 11 -18.90 8.76 -9.44
C VAL A 11 -20.19 9.03 -8.65
N GLY A 12 -20.09 8.98 -7.33
CA GLY A 12 -21.19 9.33 -6.44
C GLY A 12 -20.70 10.21 -5.29
N LYS A 13 -21.48 11.21 -4.91
CA LYS A 13 -21.21 12.06 -3.75
C LYS A 13 -22.28 11.79 -2.67
N ARG A 14 -21.83 11.51 -1.45
CA ARG A 14 -22.72 11.27 -0.32
C ARG A 14 -22.05 11.76 0.97
N SER A 15 -22.82 12.36 1.86
CA SER A 15 -22.32 12.86 3.16
C SER A 15 -21.99 11.72 4.12
N THR A 16 -22.80 10.65 4.12
CA THR A 16 -22.58 9.46 4.97
C THR A 16 -22.75 8.19 4.14
N PRO A 17 -21.84 7.22 4.21
CA PRO A 17 -21.97 5.94 3.54
C PRO A 17 -23.24 5.19 3.95
N HIS A 18 -23.86 4.47 3.02
CA HIS A 18 -25.00 3.63 3.34
C HIS A 18 -24.54 2.43 4.18
N PRO A 19 -25.22 2.11 5.30
CA PRO A 19 -24.74 1.05 6.21
C PRO A 19 -24.60 -0.31 5.54
N LYS A 20 -25.49 -0.67 4.61
CA LYS A 20 -25.53 -1.98 3.95
C LYS A 20 -24.70 -2.03 2.66
N TYR A 21 -24.84 -1.04 1.80
CA TYR A 21 -24.27 -1.07 0.44
C TYR A 21 -23.17 -0.02 0.20
N PHE A 22 -22.81 0.77 1.21
CA PHE A 22 -21.89 1.92 1.06
C PHE A 22 -22.46 3.03 0.17
N ILE A 23 -22.97 2.69 -1.02
CA ILE A 23 -23.64 3.58 -1.99
C ILE A 23 -25.16 3.61 -1.74
N GLY A 24 -25.85 4.63 -2.29
CA GLY A 24 -27.31 4.71 -2.23
C GLY A 24 -27.99 3.68 -3.14
N THR A 25 -29.28 3.41 -2.90
CA THR A 25 -30.05 2.41 -3.66
C THR A 25 -30.13 2.74 -5.16
N GLY A 26 -30.41 3.98 -5.53
CA GLY A 26 -30.43 4.39 -6.95
C GLY A 26 -29.07 4.22 -7.64
N LYS A 27 -27.95 4.48 -6.90
CA LYS A 27 -26.61 4.23 -7.47
C LYS A 27 -26.28 2.73 -7.54
N LEU A 28 -26.88 1.91 -6.66
CA LEU A 28 -26.78 0.46 -6.73
C LEU A 28 -27.50 -0.09 -7.98
N GLU A 29 -28.70 0.41 -8.27
CA GLU A 29 -29.47 0.03 -9.45
C GLU A 29 -28.76 0.43 -10.76
N GLU A 30 -28.19 1.65 -10.79
CA GLU A 30 -27.37 2.12 -11.91
C GLU A 30 -26.15 1.20 -12.13
N LEU A 31 -25.46 0.82 -11.05
CA LEU A 31 -24.32 -0.07 -11.09
C LEU A 31 -24.71 -1.48 -11.57
N GLU A 32 -25.83 -2.00 -11.09
CA GLU A 32 -26.38 -3.29 -11.53
C GLU A 32 -26.70 -3.30 -13.03
N PHE A 33 -27.32 -2.23 -13.52
CA PHE A 33 -27.59 -2.05 -14.95
C PHE A 33 -26.30 -2.06 -15.78
N LYS A 34 -25.28 -1.31 -15.35
CA LYS A 34 -23.98 -1.23 -16.03
C LYS A 34 -23.21 -2.55 -16.03
N ILE A 35 -23.28 -3.31 -14.95
CA ILE A 35 -22.69 -4.66 -14.87
C ILE A 35 -23.29 -5.56 -15.94
N ARG A 36 -24.61 -5.53 -16.10
CA ARG A 36 -25.31 -6.34 -17.11
C ARG A 36 -25.03 -5.86 -18.54
N GLU A 37 -25.05 -4.54 -18.76
CA GLU A 37 -24.77 -3.91 -20.07
C GLU A 37 -23.38 -4.28 -20.59
N HIS A 38 -22.36 -4.25 -19.73
CA HIS A 38 -20.97 -4.45 -20.11
C HIS A 38 -20.42 -5.85 -19.77
N SER A 39 -21.25 -6.73 -19.25
CA SER A 39 -20.84 -8.09 -18.80
C SER A 39 -19.58 -8.02 -17.90
N VAL A 40 -19.66 -7.23 -16.81
CA VAL A 40 -18.52 -6.96 -15.92
C VAL A 40 -18.40 -8.08 -14.90
N ASP A 41 -17.16 -8.60 -14.72
CA ASP A 41 -16.86 -9.66 -13.76
C ASP A 41 -16.40 -9.13 -12.38
N LEU A 42 -15.98 -7.86 -12.32
CA LEU A 42 -15.39 -7.28 -11.13
C LEU A 42 -15.79 -5.81 -10.98
N VAL A 43 -16.26 -5.44 -9.80
CA VAL A 43 -16.50 -4.05 -9.38
C VAL A 43 -15.45 -3.63 -8.37
N ILE A 44 -14.85 -2.48 -8.59
CA ILE A 44 -13.81 -1.93 -7.69
C ILE A 44 -14.33 -0.66 -7.03
N PHE A 45 -14.31 -0.64 -5.70
CA PHE A 45 -14.59 0.55 -4.90
C PHE A 45 -13.29 1.25 -4.51
N ASN A 46 -13.19 2.56 -4.83
CA ASN A 46 -12.06 3.39 -4.41
C ASN A 46 -12.14 3.81 -2.92
N ASN A 47 -12.86 3.04 -2.12
CA ASN A 47 -13.04 3.23 -0.69
C ASN A 47 -12.84 1.89 0.03
N ASN A 48 -12.60 1.95 1.34
CA ASN A 48 -12.59 0.74 2.15
C ASN A 48 -14.03 0.33 2.47
N LEU A 49 -14.36 -0.92 2.22
CA LEU A 49 -15.65 -1.51 2.55
C LEU A 49 -15.56 -2.33 3.83
N SER A 50 -16.61 -2.29 4.64
CA SER A 50 -16.73 -3.28 5.70
C SER A 50 -17.00 -4.67 5.10
N PRO A 51 -16.58 -5.75 5.78
CA PRO A 51 -16.83 -7.12 5.29
C PRO A 51 -18.32 -7.42 5.04
N SER A 52 -19.23 -6.76 5.77
CA SER A 52 -20.67 -6.88 5.55
C SER A 52 -21.11 -6.15 4.29
N GLN A 53 -20.60 -4.94 4.04
CA GLN A 53 -20.92 -4.18 2.83
C GLN A 53 -20.43 -4.89 1.57
N GLU A 54 -19.20 -5.41 1.57
CA GLU A 54 -18.65 -6.17 0.45
C GLU A 54 -19.52 -7.38 0.12
N ARG A 55 -19.85 -8.21 1.11
CA ARG A 55 -20.75 -9.36 0.94
C ARG A 55 -22.14 -8.96 0.42
N ASP A 56 -22.74 -7.92 1.01
CA ASP A 56 -24.10 -7.50 0.65
C ASP A 56 -24.13 -6.88 -0.76
N LEU A 57 -23.05 -6.22 -1.17
CA LEU A 57 -22.85 -5.75 -2.54
C LEU A 57 -22.66 -6.93 -3.52
N GLU A 58 -21.82 -7.90 -3.22
CA GLU A 58 -21.63 -9.08 -4.06
C GLU A 58 -22.95 -9.86 -4.25
N SER A 59 -23.73 -9.99 -3.16
CA SER A 59 -25.03 -10.65 -3.23
C SER A 59 -26.04 -9.86 -4.06
N ALA A 60 -26.05 -8.53 -3.99
CA ALA A 60 -26.95 -7.70 -4.76
C ALA A 60 -26.57 -7.61 -6.23
N LEU A 61 -25.28 -7.48 -6.52
CA LEU A 61 -24.75 -7.26 -7.87
C LEU A 61 -24.50 -8.59 -8.63
N SER A 62 -24.52 -9.73 -7.93
CA SER A 62 -24.11 -11.02 -8.48
C SER A 62 -22.75 -10.98 -9.20
N CYS A 63 -21.85 -10.13 -8.72
CA CYS A 63 -20.55 -9.84 -9.28
C CYS A 63 -19.53 -9.71 -8.15
N ARG A 64 -18.28 -10.07 -8.41
CA ARG A 64 -17.20 -9.91 -7.44
C ARG A 64 -16.98 -8.43 -7.12
N VAL A 65 -16.85 -8.12 -5.85
CA VAL A 65 -16.57 -6.76 -5.36
C VAL A 65 -15.19 -6.73 -4.71
N LEU A 66 -14.41 -5.71 -5.02
CA LEU A 66 -13.09 -5.49 -4.45
C LEU A 66 -13.02 -4.07 -3.89
N ASP A 67 -12.59 -3.94 -2.66
CA ASP A 67 -12.35 -2.65 -2.03
C ASP A 67 -10.95 -2.10 -2.34
N LYS A 68 -10.69 -0.84 -1.97
CA LYS A 68 -9.39 -0.19 -2.17
C LYS A 68 -8.24 -0.99 -1.55
N THR A 69 -8.42 -1.53 -0.34
CA THR A 69 -7.38 -2.32 0.34
C THR A 69 -7.07 -3.62 -0.39
N GLY A 70 -8.10 -4.34 -0.82
CA GLY A 70 -7.94 -5.57 -1.60
C GLY A 70 -7.20 -5.32 -2.92
N LEU A 71 -7.56 -4.25 -3.65
CA LEU A 71 -6.88 -3.87 -4.88
C LEU A 71 -5.39 -3.56 -4.66
N ILE A 72 -5.06 -2.80 -3.62
CA ILE A 72 -3.68 -2.48 -3.26
C ILE A 72 -2.89 -3.76 -2.95
N LEU A 73 -3.49 -4.69 -2.19
CA LEU A 73 -2.88 -5.96 -1.85
C LEU A 73 -2.62 -6.84 -3.09
N ASP A 74 -3.53 -6.84 -4.05
CA ASP A 74 -3.36 -7.58 -5.31
C ASP A 74 -2.24 -6.96 -6.17
N ILE A 75 -2.15 -5.63 -6.21
CA ILE A 75 -1.03 -4.95 -6.88
C ILE A 75 0.29 -5.31 -6.18
N PHE A 76 0.34 -5.29 -4.86
CA PHE A 76 1.53 -5.64 -4.09
C PHE A 76 1.94 -7.11 -4.30
N ALA A 77 0.99 -8.04 -4.39
CA ALA A 77 1.28 -9.43 -4.69
C ALA A 77 1.97 -9.63 -6.04
N GLN A 78 1.61 -8.82 -7.04
CA GLN A 78 2.25 -8.83 -8.35
C GLN A 78 3.64 -8.15 -8.34
N ARG A 79 3.90 -7.22 -7.41
CA ARG A 79 5.13 -6.42 -7.33
C ARG A 79 6.19 -6.98 -6.39
N ALA A 80 5.81 -7.81 -5.44
CA ALA A 80 6.72 -8.41 -4.48
C ALA A 80 7.72 -9.35 -5.20
N LEU A 81 8.95 -8.94 -5.31
CA LEU A 81 10.02 -9.71 -5.94
C LEU A 81 10.85 -10.46 -4.91
N THR A 82 11.15 -9.81 -3.77
CA THR A 82 11.97 -10.40 -2.73
C THR A 82 11.20 -11.43 -1.91
N HIS A 83 11.94 -12.36 -1.29
CA HIS A 83 11.34 -13.32 -0.36
C HIS A 83 10.60 -12.64 0.79
N GLU A 84 11.17 -11.56 1.32
CA GLU A 84 10.57 -10.78 2.40
C GLU A 84 9.31 -10.08 1.95
N GLY A 85 9.33 -9.35 0.81
CA GLY A 85 8.17 -8.68 0.25
C GLY A 85 7.01 -9.65 0.02
N LYS A 86 7.28 -10.86 -0.50
CA LYS A 86 6.27 -11.91 -0.66
C LYS A 86 5.66 -12.35 0.67
N LEU A 87 6.49 -12.54 1.71
CA LEU A 87 5.99 -12.90 3.05
C LEU A 87 5.14 -11.78 3.67
N GLN A 88 5.53 -10.51 3.47
CA GLN A 88 4.77 -9.35 3.97
C GLN A 88 3.42 -9.22 3.28
N VAL A 89 3.39 -9.35 1.96
CA VAL A 89 2.14 -9.29 1.18
C VAL A 89 1.22 -10.45 1.56
N GLU A 90 1.74 -11.68 1.64
CA GLU A 90 0.97 -12.85 2.08
C GLU A 90 0.38 -12.64 3.48
N LEU A 91 1.18 -12.10 4.41
CA LEU A 91 0.70 -11.78 5.76
C LEU A 91 -0.43 -10.74 5.74
N ALA A 92 -0.27 -9.67 4.95
CA ALA A 92 -1.28 -8.62 4.83
C ALA A 92 -2.57 -9.16 4.20
N GLN A 93 -2.48 -9.96 3.13
CA GLN A 93 -3.62 -10.61 2.49
C GLN A 93 -4.37 -11.54 3.45
N LEU A 94 -3.65 -12.38 4.22
CA LEU A 94 -4.28 -13.28 5.18
C LEU A 94 -4.92 -12.52 6.35
N LYS A 95 -4.31 -11.44 6.83
CA LYS A 95 -4.93 -10.57 7.85
C LYS A 95 -6.20 -9.92 7.33
N HIS A 96 -6.19 -9.41 6.10
CA HIS A 96 -7.36 -8.84 5.44
C HIS A 96 -8.46 -9.89 5.25
N LEU A 97 -8.13 -11.07 4.73
CA LEU A 97 -9.03 -12.19 4.56
C LEU A 97 -9.63 -12.65 5.90
N SER A 98 -8.85 -12.73 6.98
CA SER A 98 -9.31 -13.19 8.28
C SER A 98 -10.43 -12.32 8.86
N THR A 99 -10.42 -11.00 8.59
CA THR A 99 -11.50 -10.09 9.00
C THR A 99 -12.80 -10.33 8.25
N ARG A 100 -12.70 -10.83 7.03
CA ARG A 100 -13.82 -11.14 6.14
C ARG A 100 -14.44 -12.50 6.44
N LEU A 101 -13.64 -13.49 6.77
CA LEU A 101 -14.09 -14.82 7.18
C LEU A 101 -14.99 -14.78 8.42
N ILE A 102 -14.71 -13.90 9.39
CA ILE A 102 -15.47 -13.81 10.64
C ILE A 102 -16.92 -13.30 10.42
N ARG A 103 -17.12 -12.43 9.45
CA ARG A 103 -18.40 -11.72 9.23
C ARG A 103 -19.16 -12.17 7.99
N GLY A 104 -18.50 -12.87 7.05
CA GLY A 104 -19.10 -13.28 5.77
C GLY A 104 -20.11 -14.43 5.87
N TRP A 105 -20.03 -15.27 6.90
CA TRP A 105 -20.71 -16.58 6.94
C TRP A 105 -21.84 -16.68 7.98
N THR A 106 -22.38 -15.56 8.44
CA THR A 106 -23.51 -15.57 9.39
C THR A 106 -24.79 -16.21 8.83
N HIS A 107 -24.90 -16.38 7.50
CA HIS A 107 -26.04 -17.08 6.88
C HIS A 107 -26.03 -18.60 7.08
N LEU A 108 -24.86 -19.23 7.23
CA LEU A 108 -24.78 -20.66 7.52
C LEU A 108 -25.28 -21.02 8.93
N LYS A 109 -25.29 -20.07 9.86
CA LYS A 109 -25.88 -20.25 11.20
C LYS A 109 -27.40 -20.41 11.19
N ARG A 110 -28.09 -19.99 10.13
CA ARG A 110 -29.56 -20.06 10.04
C ARG A 110 -30.08 -21.31 9.30
N GLN A 111 -29.22 -22.11 8.67
CA GLN A 111 -29.65 -23.36 8.09
C GLN A 111 -29.59 -24.50 9.11
N LYS A 112 -30.72 -24.66 9.82
CA LYS A 112 -31.15 -25.84 10.55
C LYS A 112 -30.15 -26.58 11.44
N GLY A 113 -30.35 -26.43 12.69
CA GLY A 113 -30.01 -27.39 13.71
C GLY A 113 -30.74 -26.98 14.98
N GLY A 114 -31.52 -27.88 15.54
CA GLY A 114 -32.05 -27.71 16.89
C GLY A 114 -30.92 -27.46 17.86
N ILE A 115 -31.24 -26.94 19.04
CA ILE A 115 -30.33 -26.61 20.13
C ILE A 115 -29.30 -27.72 20.30
N GLY A 116 -28.02 -27.45 19.94
CA GLY A 116 -26.87 -28.32 20.24
C GLY A 116 -26.22 -29.07 19.05
N VAL A 117 -26.70 -28.93 17.80
CA VAL A 117 -26.07 -29.62 16.65
C VAL A 117 -25.28 -28.60 15.82
N ARG A 118 -23.96 -28.66 15.91
CA ARG A 118 -23.05 -27.93 15.00
C ARG A 118 -23.20 -28.50 13.59
N GLY A 119 -23.63 -27.67 12.62
CA GLY A 119 -23.71 -28.05 11.22
C GLY A 119 -22.32 -28.25 10.60
N PRO A 120 -22.19 -29.10 9.54
CA PRO A 120 -20.90 -29.36 8.87
C PRO A 120 -20.20 -28.10 8.33
N GLY A 121 -20.95 -27.03 8.02
CA GLY A 121 -20.38 -25.75 7.58
C GLY A 121 -19.72 -24.92 8.70
N GLU A 122 -20.15 -25.06 9.96
CA GLU A 122 -19.50 -24.40 11.11
C GLU A 122 -18.12 -24.99 11.41
N THR A 123 -18.00 -26.31 11.30
CA THR A 123 -16.72 -27.00 11.53
C THR A 123 -15.70 -26.67 10.43
N GLN A 124 -16.13 -26.52 9.19
CA GLN A 124 -15.25 -26.17 8.08
C GLN A 124 -14.73 -24.74 8.21
N LEU A 125 -15.61 -23.78 8.49
CA LEU A 125 -15.23 -22.39 8.70
C LEU A 125 -14.26 -22.23 9.88
N GLU A 126 -14.50 -22.93 10.99
CA GLU A 126 -13.63 -22.90 12.16
C GLU A 126 -12.26 -23.54 11.86
N SER A 127 -12.23 -24.58 11.03
CA SER A 127 -11.01 -25.21 10.55
C SER A 127 -10.22 -24.26 9.63
N ASP A 128 -10.89 -23.62 8.67
CA ASP A 128 -10.28 -22.65 7.75
C ASP A 128 -9.71 -21.45 8.53
N ARG A 129 -10.46 -20.94 9.50
CA ARG A 129 -9.99 -19.87 10.37
C ARG A 129 -8.75 -20.28 11.17
N ARG A 130 -8.69 -21.50 11.69
CA ARG A 130 -7.53 -22.02 12.41
C ARG A 130 -6.32 -22.14 11.49
N LEU A 131 -6.51 -22.62 10.25
CA LEU A 131 -5.44 -22.71 9.25
C LEU A 131 -4.89 -21.34 8.88
N VAL A 132 -5.76 -20.37 8.61
CA VAL A 132 -5.36 -18.97 8.34
C VAL A 132 -4.59 -18.39 9.52
N GLN A 133 -5.06 -18.58 10.75
CA GLN A 133 -4.39 -18.08 11.95
C GLN A 133 -3.02 -18.74 12.17
N ALA A 134 -2.92 -20.06 11.97
CA ALA A 134 -1.65 -20.78 12.06
C ALA A 134 -0.65 -20.30 11.00
N ARG A 135 -1.12 -20.00 9.77
CA ARG A 135 -0.30 -19.46 8.70
C ARG A 135 0.20 -18.06 9.04
N ILE A 136 -0.68 -17.19 9.57
CA ILE A 136 -0.31 -15.84 10.05
C ILE A 136 0.83 -15.92 11.08
N LEU A 137 0.69 -16.75 12.11
CA LEU A 137 1.74 -16.93 13.15
C LEU A 137 3.05 -17.44 12.56
N THR A 138 3.00 -18.33 11.58
CA THR A 138 4.18 -18.86 10.89
C THR A 138 4.89 -17.75 10.10
N LEU A 139 4.13 -16.91 9.37
CA LEU A 139 4.68 -15.78 8.62
C LEU A 139 5.28 -14.72 9.53
N GLU A 140 4.62 -14.39 10.64
CA GLU A 140 5.15 -13.43 11.63
C GLU A 140 6.49 -13.90 12.22
N LYS A 141 6.62 -15.21 12.52
CA LYS A 141 7.89 -15.79 12.97
C LYS A 141 8.99 -15.68 11.92
N LYS A 142 8.67 -15.93 10.63
CA LYS A 142 9.64 -15.81 9.53
C LYS A 142 10.07 -14.35 9.36
N LEU A 143 9.12 -13.42 9.31
CA LEU A 143 9.41 -11.99 9.18
C LEU A 143 10.26 -11.46 10.35
N LYS A 144 10.01 -11.91 11.56
CA LYS A 144 10.84 -11.55 12.72
C LYS A 144 12.30 -11.98 12.56
N LYS A 145 12.56 -13.15 11.98
CA LYS A 145 13.93 -13.59 11.67
C LYS A 145 14.60 -12.68 10.63
N VAL A 146 13.87 -12.32 9.57
CA VAL A 146 14.38 -11.42 8.53
C VAL A 146 14.66 -10.03 9.11
N ALA A 147 13.76 -9.48 9.92
CA ALA A 147 13.94 -8.20 10.60
C ALA A 147 15.21 -8.18 11.48
N ASN A 148 15.48 -9.25 12.20
CA ASN A 148 16.71 -9.37 13.00
C ASN A 148 17.98 -9.36 12.12
N GLN A 149 17.97 -10.06 10.98
CA GLN A 149 19.09 -10.04 10.02
C GLN A 149 19.33 -8.64 9.44
N ARG A 150 18.26 -7.92 9.08
CA ARG A 150 18.34 -6.53 8.62
C ARG A 150 18.89 -5.59 9.69
N SER A 151 18.43 -5.73 10.92
CA SER A 151 18.93 -4.95 12.06
C SER A 151 20.45 -5.10 12.24
N GLN A 152 20.97 -6.33 12.13
CA GLN A 152 22.42 -6.57 12.16
C GLN A 152 23.14 -5.89 10.99
N GLY A 153 22.56 -5.93 9.79
CA GLY A 153 23.09 -5.23 8.61
C GLY A 153 23.12 -3.70 8.79
N ARG A 154 22.04 -3.12 9.35
CA ARG A 154 21.97 -1.68 9.69
C ARG A 154 23.04 -1.29 10.73
N ASN A 155 23.21 -2.08 11.76
CA ASN A 155 24.22 -1.81 12.80
C ASN A 155 25.65 -1.84 12.20
N ARG A 156 25.94 -2.72 11.24
CA ARG A 156 27.22 -2.72 10.53
C ARG A 156 27.40 -1.44 9.70
N ARG A 157 26.37 -1.00 8.98
CA ARG A 157 26.40 0.27 8.20
C ARG A 157 26.64 1.48 9.12
N LYS A 158 25.93 1.58 10.23
CA LYS A 158 26.15 2.64 11.22
C LYS A 158 27.58 2.67 11.75
N LYS A 159 28.17 1.51 12.00
CA LYS A 159 29.60 1.42 12.45
C LYS A 159 30.57 1.85 11.37
N SER A 160 30.24 1.67 10.08
CA SER A 160 31.12 2.12 8.98
C SER A 160 31.02 3.63 8.72
N GLY A 161 30.08 4.36 9.35
CA GLY A 161 29.90 5.79 9.14
C GLY A 161 29.36 6.16 7.77
N THR A 162 28.88 5.18 6.98
CA THR A 162 28.35 5.45 5.63
C THR A 162 26.92 5.99 5.74
N PRO A 163 26.65 7.23 5.33
CA PRO A 163 25.32 7.84 5.45
C PRO A 163 24.31 7.16 4.53
N LEU A 164 23.06 7.12 5.00
CA LEU A 164 21.90 6.57 4.29
C LEU A 164 20.97 7.70 3.88
N VAL A 165 20.70 7.81 2.59
CA VAL A 165 19.75 8.77 2.01
C VAL A 165 18.55 8.01 1.46
N SER A 166 17.36 8.31 1.96
CA SER A 166 16.13 7.60 1.59
C SER A 166 15.22 8.47 0.72
N LEU A 167 14.79 7.94 -0.42
CA LEU A 167 13.82 8.61 -1.28
C LEU A 167 12.41 8.25 -0.80
N VAL A 168 11.61 9.25 -0.50
CA VAL A 168 10.19 9.11 -0.13
C VAL A 168 9.33 9.99 -1.02
N GLY A 169 8.03 9.75 -1.05
CA GLY A 169 7.08 10.56 -1.79
C GLY A 169 5.90 9.74 -2.27
N TYR A 170 4.94 10.42 -2.86
CA TYR A 170 3.72 9.78 -3.35
C TYR A 170 3.99 8.76 -4.45
N THR A 171 3.04 7.83 -4.70
CA THR A 171 3.18 6.90 -5.83
C THR A 171 3.27 7.67 -7.13
N ASN A 172 4.15 7.20 -8.02
CA ASN A 172 4.36 7.81 -9.33
C ASN A 172 4.99 9.23 -9.31
N ALA A 173 5.52 9.72 -8.19
CA ALA A 173 6.22 11.00 -8.14
C ALA A 173 7.61 10.97 -8.83
N GLY A 174 8.09 9.79 -9.27
CA GLY A 174 9.35 9.63 -9.99
C GLY A 174 10.53 9.23 -9.10
N LYS A 175 10.31 8.70 -7.89
CA LYS A 175 11.36 8.25 -6.95
C LYS A 175 12.36 7.30 -7.60
N SER A 176 11.89 6.23 -8.21
CA SER A 176 12.75 5.20 -8.84
C SER A 176 13.50 5.74 -10.06
N THR A 177 12.94 6.73 -10.76
CA THR A 177 13.61 7.41 -11.87
C THR A 177 14.80 8.24 -11.35
N ILE A 178 14.57 9.04 -10.29
CA ILE A 178 15.63 9.82 -9.64
C ILE A 178 16.68 8.89 -9.02
N PHE A 179 16.24 7.82 -8.36
CA PHE A 179 17.16 6.81 -7.81
C PHE A 179 18.07 6.21 -8.87
N ASN A 180 17.52 5.82 -10.03
CA ASN A 180 18.31 5.29 -11.16
C ASN A 180 19.32 6.31 -11.68
N SER A 181 18.91 7.57 -11.81
CA SER A 181 19.80 8.65 -12.23
C SER A 181 20.95 8.88 -11.24
N LEU A 182 20.64 8.92 -9.94
CA LEU A 182 21.64 9.12 -8.89
C LEU A 182 22.63 7.96 -8.77
N THR A 183 22.16 6.73 -8.92
CA THR A 183 22.95 5.52 -8.63
C THR A 183 23.46 4.80 -9.88
N SER A 184 23.11 5.28 -11.07
CA SER A 184 23.39 4.61 -12.36
C SER A 184 22.88 3.17 -12.39
N SER A 185 21.71 2.93 -11.73
CA SER A 185 21.05 1.64 -11.63
C SER A 185 19.93 1.50 -12.65
N ASN A 186 19.50 0.28 -12.93
CA ASN A 186 18.34 -0.04 -13.76
C ASN A 186 17.22 -0.67 -12.94
N VAL A 187 16.81 -0.01 -11.87
CA VAL A 187 15.61 -0.43 -11.12
C VAL A 187 14.38 -0.17 -11.98
N PHE A 188 13.43 -1.08 -11.93
CA PHE A 188 12.21 -0.97 -12.72
C PHE A 188 11.44 0.30 -12.36
N ALA A 189 11.46 1.28 -13.25
CA ALA A 189 10.74 2.52 -13.15
C ALA A 189 9.74 2.59 -14.31
N LYS A 190 8.45 2.62 -14.01
CA LYS A 190 7.37 2.82 -14.99
C LYS A 190 6.35 3.77 -14.42
N ASP A 191 5.61 4.42 -15.31
CA ASP A 191 4.46 5.26 -14.99
C ASP A 191 3.29 4.40 -14.48
N MET A 192 3.45 3.85 -13.28
CA MET A 192 2.51 2.94 -12.64
C MET A 192 2.54 3.10 -11.12
N LEU A 193 1.36 2.97 -10.49
CA LEU A 193 1.25 2.94 -9.03
C LEU A 193 2.05 1.78 -8.47
N PHE A 194 2.82 2.04 -7.40
CA PHE A 194 3.62 1.06 -6.68
C PHE A 194 4.59 0.30 -7.60
N SER A 195 5.36 1.02 -8.42
CA SER A 195 6.42 0.42 -9.25
C SER A 195 7.48 -0.27 -8.40
N THR A 196 7.77 0.28 -7.22
CA THR A 196 8.71 -0.27 -6.23
C THR A 196 7.93 -0.65 -4.97
N LEU A 197 8.02 -1.92 -4.55
CA LEU A 197 7.52 -2.42 -3.28
C LEU A 197 8.66 -2.76 -2.33
N ASP A 198 9.64 -3.50 -2.83
CA ASP A 198 10.82 -3.89 -2.08
C ASP A 198 11.85 -2.76 -2.07
N PRO A 199 12.37 -2.33 -0.90
CA PRO A 199 13.37 -1.27 -0.86
C PRO A 199 14.66 -1.73 -1.54
N THR A 200 15.19 -0.88 -2.39
CA THR A 200 16.45 -1.13 -3.09
C THR A 200 17.53 -0.22 -2.54
N LEU A 201 18.63 -0.80 -2.07
CA LEU A 201 19.79 -0.06 -1.56
C LEU A 201 20.91 -0.08 -2.60
N ARG A 202 21.53 1.07 -2.87
CA ARG A 202 22.72 1.20 -3.74
C ARG A 202 23.72 2.15 -3.12
N ARG A 203 24.99 1.74 -3.16
CA ARG A 203 26.12 2.59 -2.78
C ARG A 203 26.56 3.41 -3.99
N LYS A 204 26.82 4.68 -3.78
CA LYS A 204 27.41 5.61 -4.73
C LYS A 204 28.51 6.41 -4.05
N THR A 205 29.66 6.50 -4.66
CA THR A 205 30.71 7.43 -4.22
C THR A 205 30.43 8.80 -4.84
N LEU A 206 30.31 9.81 -3.99
CA LEU A 206 30.16 11.20 -4.38
C LEU A 206 31.49 11.92 -4.28
N ASP A 207 31.82 12.70 -5.32
CA ASP A 207 33.04 13.49 -5.34
C ASP A 207 33.11 14.42 -4.11
N LYS A 208 34.25 14.45 -3.44
CA LYS A 208 34.50 15.27 -2.23
C LYS A 208 33.76 14.86 -0.97
N PHE A 209 32.81 13.93 -1.00
CA PHE A 209 32.03 13.52 0.16
C PHE A 209 32.30 12.07 0.58
N GLY A 210 32.59 11.20 -0.39
CA GLY A 210 32.79 9.77 -0.16
C GLY A 210 31.55 8.92 -0.45
N ASP A 211 31.49 7.75 0.19
CA ASP A 211 30.41 6.77 -0.05
C ASP A 211 29.11 7.17 0.63
N VAL A 212 28.02 7.11 -0.12
CA VAL A 212 26.65 7.31 0.33
C VAL A 212 25.79 6.13 -0.11
N ILE A 213 24.88 5.69 0.72
CA ILE A 213 23.89 4.67 0.37
C ILE A 213 22.57 5.36 0.07
N PHE A 214 22.03 5.13 -1.12
CA PHE A 214 20.69 5.56 -1.49
C PHE A 214 19.71 4.41 -1.33
N SER A 215 18.49 4.72 -0.85
CA SER A 215 17.38 3.78 -0.72
C SER A 215 16.19 4.27 -1.55
N ASP A 216 15.74 3.46 -2.52
CA ASP A 216 14.42 3.64 -3.14
C ASP A 216 13.38 2.90 -2.31
N THR A 217 12.23 3.54 -2.04
CA THR A 217 11.20 3.01 -1.16
C THR A 217 9.83 2.93 -1.85
N VAL A 218 8.91 2.21 -1.23
CA VAL A 218 7.53 2.14 -1.68
C VAL A 218 6.89 3.52 -1.72
N GLY A 219 6.12 3.80 -2.78
CA GLY A 219 5.37 5.04 -2.87
C GLY A 219 4.17 5.06 -1.92
N PHE A 220 3.90 6.22 -1.34
CA PHE A 220 2.71 6.43 -0.51
C PHE A 220 1.49 6.73 -1.38
N ILE A 221 0.31 6.45 -0.85
CA ILE A 221 -0.99 6.73 -1.48
C ILE A 221 -1.93 7.30 -0.41
N ARG A 222 -2.90 8.12 -0.84
CA ARG A 222 -3.94 8.66 0.04
C ARG A 222 -4.67 7.52 0.77
N ASP A 223 -4.92 7.70 2.06
CA ASP A 223 -5.63 6.76 2.92
C ASP A 223 -5.06 5.35 2.88
N LEU A 224 -3.71 5.22 2.91
CA LEU A 224 -3.07 3.93 3.04
C LEU A 224 -3.57 3.24 4.32
N PRO A 225 -4.20 2.07 4.24
CA PRO A 225 -4.74 1.43 5.44
C PRO A 225 -3.63 1.17 6.47
N HIS A 226 -3.84 1.59 7.73
CA HIS A 226 -2.87 1.38 8.81
C HIS A 226 -2.41 -0.07 8.97
N GLY A 227 -3.28 -1.04 8.63
CA GLY A 227 -2.92 -2.45 8.59
C GLY A 227 -1.84 -2.77 7.56
N LEU A 228 -1.81 -2.05 6.42
CA LEU A 228 -0.77 -2.18 5.40
C LEU A 228 0.51 -1.49 5.82
N VAL A 229 0.46 -0.29 6.41
CA VAL A 229 1.64 0.39 6.97
C VAL A 229 2.36 -0.54 7.94
N LYS A 230 1.63 -1.16 8.87
CA LYS A 230 2.19 -2.13 9.82
C LYS A 230 2.77 -3.39 9.15
N ALA A 231 2.13 -3.89 8.10
CA ALA A 231 2.62 -5.06 7.36
C ALA A 231 3.94 -4.75 6.62
N PHE A 232 4.11 -3.52 6.17
CA PHE A 232 5.30 -3.04 5.46
C PHE A 232 6.28 -2.27 6.34
N ASN A 233 6.10 -2.32 7.66
CA ASN A 233 6.94 -1.58 8.61
C ASN A 233 8.44 -1.86 8.41
N SER A 234 8.81 -3.10 8.08
CA SER A 234 10.21 -3.46 7.84
C SER A 234 10.80 -2.86 6.56
N THR A 235 9.98 -2.56 5.55
CA THR A 235 10.41 -1.80 4.36
C THR A 235 10.55 -0.31 4.66
N LEU A 236 9.70 0.20 5.56
CA LEU A 236 9.73 1.59 6.01
C LEU A 236 10.79 1.86 7.09
N GLU A 237 11.31 0.82 7.75
CA GLU A 237 12.43 0.92 8.71
C GLU A 237 13.71 1.49 8.08
N GLU A 238 13.93 1.31 6.77
CA GLU A 238 15.07 1.94 6.09
C GLU A 238 14.89 3.47 6.03
N VAL A 239 13.65 3.97 5.91
CA VAL A 239 13.33 5.41 5.97
C VAL A 239 13.58 5.95 7.37
N SER A 240 13.06 5.28 8.42
CA SER A 240 13.25 5.73 9.81
C SER A 240 14.70 5.63 10.30
N SER A 241 15.56 4.93 9.55
CA SER A 241 17.00 4.79 9.83
C SER A 241 17.87 5.68 8.97
N ALA A 242 17.28 6.51 8.08
CA ALA A 242 18.01 7.38 7.18
C ALA A 242 18.63 8.58 7.91
N ASP A 243 19.73 9.09 7.37
CA ASP A 243 20.37 10.33 7.83
C ASP A 243 19.80 11.55 7.11
N LEU A 244 19.24 11.35 5.90
CA LEU A 244 18.56 12.36 5.10
C LEU A 244 17.42 11.74 4.31
N ILE A 245 16.31 12.43 4.21
CA ILE A 245 15.18 12.09 3.36
C ILE A 245 15.14 13.02 2.13
N LEU A 246 15.07 12.43 0.95
CA LEU A 246 14.74 13.12 -0.29
C LEU A 246 13.24 12.94 -0.55
N HIS A 247 12.46 13.98 -0.28
CA HIS A 247 11.02 13.97 -0.50
C HIS A 247 10.72 14.38 -1.93
N VAL A 248 10.43 13.40 -2.78
CA VAL A 248 10.12 13.60 -4.21
C VAL A 248 8.65 13.92 -4.36
N VAL A 249 8.38 15.05 -4.99
CA VAL A 249 7.05 15.61 -5.20
C VAL A 249 6.81 15.78 -6.70
N ASP A 250 5.63 15.41 -7.18
CA ASP A 250 5.21 15.59 -8.57
C ASP A 250 4.66 16.99 -8.77
N SER A 251 5.44 17.88 -9.40
CA SER A 251 5.09 19.28 -9.59
C SER A 251 3.90 19.51 -10.55
N SER A 252 3.53 18.53 -11.33
CA SER A 252 2.40 18.62 -12.28
C SER A 252 1.04 18.42 -11.64
N LYS A 253 0.98 18.13 -10.33
CA LYS A 253 -0.25 17.85 -9.60
C LYS A 253 -0.87 19.10 -9.02
N GLU A 254 -2.19 19.23 -9.14
CA GLU A 254 -2.97 20.29 -8.49
C GLU A 254 -3.05 20.10 -6.96
N ASP A 255 -3.12 18.83 -6.50
CA ASP A 255 -3.25 18.44 -5.07
C ASP A 255 -1.89 18.26 -4.38
N LEU A 256 -0.86 19.03 -4.74
CA LEU A 256 0.52 18.87 -4.29
C LEU A 256 0.64 18.94 -2.75
N ASP A 257 -0.01 19.91 -2.14
CA ASP A 257 0.02 20.10 -0.68
C ASP A 257 -0.65 18.92 0.05
N ASP A 258 -1.73 18.39 -0.49
CA ASP A 258 -2.41 17.21 0.04
C ASP A 258 -1.50 15.97 -0.03
N GLU A 259 -0.78 15.76 -1.14
CA GLU A 259 0.17 14.67 -1.28
C GLU A 259 1.33 14.78 -0.27
N ILE A 260 1.86 15.99 -0.05
CA ILE A 260 2.89 16.27 0.96
C ILE A 260 2.36 15.96 2.36
N LEU A 261 1.16 16.40 2.70
CA LEU A 261 0.53 16.12 4.00
C LEU A 261 0.36 14.62 4.25
N GLN A 262 -0.06 13.86 3.24
CA GLN A 262 -0.20 12.40 3.35
C GLN A 262 1.16 11.72 3.62
N VAL A 263 2.21 12.12 2.90
CA VAL A 263 3.57 11.60 3.12
C VAL A 263 4.04 11.95 4.53
N ASN A 264 3.82 13.19 4.99
CA ASN A 264 4.18 13.63 6.35
C ASN A 264 3.46 12.82 7.43
N SER A 265 2.18 12.50 7.24
CA SER A 265 1.42 11.66 8.16
C SER A 265 2.05 10.27 8.31
N VAL A 266 2.43 9.63 7.20
CA VAL A 266 3.08 8.32 7.23
C VAL A 266 4.48 8.41 7.85
N LEU A 267 5.27 9.44 7.53
CA LEU A 267 6.58 9.65 8.16
C LEU A 267 6.48 9.82 9.68
N SER A 268 5.44 10.50 10.16
CA SER A 268 5.16 10.62 11.59
C SER A 268 4.78 9.28 12.21
N GLU A 269 3.95 8.46 11.53
CA GLU A 269 3.55 7.13 12.00
C GLU A 269 4.74 6.17 12.18
N ILE A 270 5.76 6.29 11.31
CA ILE A 270 6.98 5.47 11.38
C ILE A 270 8.11 6.10 12.21
N GLY A 271 7.88 7.25 12.84
CA GLY A 271 8.86 7.95 13.66
C GLY A 271 10.02 8.60 12.90
N ALA A 272 9.80 8.95 11.62
CA ALA A 272 10.79 9.58 10.73
C ALA A 272 10.62 11.10 10.59
N ASN A 273 9.76 11.73 11.39
CA ASN A 273 9.42 13.15 11.32
C ASN A 273 10.59 14.10 11.67
N MET A 274 11.56 13.64 12.47
CA MET A 274 12.73 14.43 12.90
C MET A 274 13.94 14.30 11.96
N ILE A 275 13.87 13.46 10.94
CA ILE A 275 14.97 13.29 9.99
C ILE A 275 15.02 14.50 9.07
N PRO A 276 16.20 15.12 8.82
CA PRO A 276 16.35 16.21 7.86
C PRO A 276 15.77 15.85 6.49
N ARG A 277 15.08 16.80 5.86
CA ARG A 277 14.40 16.56 4.57
C ARG A 277 14.79 17.60 3.54
N LEU A 278 15.01 17.11 2.30
CA LEU A 278 15.16 17.93 1.12
C LEU A 278 14.01 17.61 0.16
N PHE A 279 13.26 18.62 -0.25
CA PHE A 279 12.21 18.47 -1.24
C PHE A 279 12.80 18.50 -2.65
N ILE A 280 12.39 17.56 -3.47
CA ILE A 280 12.73 17.47 -4.89
C ILE A 280 11.44 17.58 -5.70
N TYR A 281 11.23 18.72 -6.29
CA TYR A 281 10.13 18.99 -7.21
C TYR A 281 10.47 18.38 -8.57
N ASN A 282 9.82 17.26 -8.88
CA ASN A 282 10.04 16.48 -10.10
C ASN A 282 8.96 16.76 -11.14
N LYS A 283 9.18 16.33 -12.38
CA LYS A 283 8.30 16.51 -13.54
C LYS A 283 8.02 17.98 -13.87
N CYS A 284 9.02 18.84 -13.67
CA CYS A 284 8.93 20.26 -14.01
C CYS A 284 8.75 20.52 -15.51
N ASP A 285 9.04 19.52 -16.35
CA ASP A 285 8.80 19.51 -17.79
C ASP A 285 7.30 19.48 -18.15
N LEU A 286 6.43 19.14 -17.21
CA LEU A 286 4.97 19.08 -17.40
C LEU A 286 4.24 20.35 -16.94
N ILE A 287 4.96 21.39 -16.48
CA ILE A 287 4.40 22.67 -16.06
C ILE A 287 4.88 23.79 -16.97
N ASP A 288 3.98 24.75 -17.26
CA ASP A 288 4.24 25.81 -18.25
C ASP A 288 5.35 26.79 -17.82
N GLU A 289 5.53 27.02 -16.53
CA GLU A 289 6.58 27.90 -15.98
C GLU A 289 7.34 27.21 -14.84
N PRO A 290 8.38 26.41 -15.14
CA PRO A 290 9.17 25.75 -14.10
C PRO A 290 10.00 26.81 -13.35
N LYS A 291 9.64 27.09 -12.09
CA LYS A 291 10.47 27.90 -11.19
C LYS A 291 11.49 27.01 -10.53
N PHE A 292 12.75 27.09 -10.95
CA PHE A 292 13.85 26.48 -10.23
C PHE A 292 14.15 27.29 -8.95
N ILE A 293 13.58 26.84 -7.83
CA ILE A 293 13.81 27.48 -6.54
C ILE A 293 14.68 26.55 -5.70
N VAL A 294 15.90 26.97 -5.40
CA VAL A 294 16.69 26.36 -4.33
C VAL A 294 16.44 27.18 -3.07
N ASN A 295 15.37 26.85 -2.34
CA ASN A 295 15.13 27.43 -1.02
C ASN A 295 15.92 26.63 0.02
N ARG A 296 16.93 27.24 0.62
CA ARG A 296 17.48 26.79 1.90
C ARG A 296 16.56 27.40 2.98
N ASN A 297 15.59 26.64 3.43
CA ASN A 297 14.86 27.03 4.62
C ASN A 297 15.85 27.07 5.79
N SER A 298 15.87 28.21 6.51
CA SER A 298 16.76 28.49 7.62
C SER A 298 16.42 27.74 8.92
N GLU A 299 15.62 26.68 8.83
CA GLU A 299 15.26 25.80 9.96
C GLU A 299 15.84 24.40 9.72
N GLY A 300 17.11 24.21 10.09
CA GLY A 300 17.75 22.90 10.13
C GLY A 300 19.24 22.97 10.00
#